data_d23894bca06e6363bab6b85ac129ada3
#
_entry.id   d23894bca06e6363bab6b85ac129ada3
#
_cell.length_a   1.000
_cell.length_b   1.000
_cell.length_c   1.000
_cell.angle_alpha   90.00
_cell.angle_beta   90.00
_cell.angle_gamma   90.00
#
_symmetry.space_group_name_H-M   'P 1'
#
loop_
_entity.id
_entity.type
_entity.pdbx_description
1 polymer ?
#
loop_
_entity_poly.entity_id
_entity_poly.type
_entity_poly.pdbx_seq_one_letter_code
_entity_poly.pdbx_strand_id
1 'polypeptide(L)'
;MNYVTFGGVTVGICLLVHQVVTWWPGYRALMKDPAKQLAELLPFLLGWAYGCLTTLGVGGLVGLVSGTVLGLSNWLGDVALVWGVGGQGGRSASTQQFVPLSGPGLGIVLILTVAFIAAAKKSKHGQQLKRGGWCGICLGTSAGVAGFAAVPLATAASLVGDRVYGTF
;
A
#
# COMPACT_ATOMS: atom_id res chain seq x y z
N MET A 1 -9.45 5.54 14.76
CA MET A 1 -8.23 4.72 14.84
C MET A 1 -8.35 3.64 13.78
N ASN A 2 -7.46 3.66 12.77
CA ASN A 2 -7.46 2.65 11.72
C ASN A 2 -6.71 1.43 12.26
N TYR A 3 -7.43 0.39 12.62
CA TYR A 3 -6.83 -0.90 12.99
C TYR A 3 -7.01 -1.89 11.82
N VAL A 4 -6.00 -2.73 11.62
CA VAL A 4 -6.06 -3.81 10.64
C VAL A 4 -6.37 -5.12 11.37
N THR A 5 -7.27 -5.91 10.81
CA THR A 5 -7.54 -7.27 11.29
C THR A 5 -6.62 -8.27 10.60
N PHE A 6 -6.50 -9.48 11.14
CA PHE A 6 -5.81 -10.58 10.44
C PHE A 6 -6.42 -10.84 9.07
N GLY A 7 -7.74 -10.65 8.91
CA GLY A 7 -8.42 -10.75 7.63
C GLY A 7 -7.93 -9.72 6.62
N GLY A 8 -7.81 -8.45 7.02
CA GLY A 8 -7.28 -7.39 6.17
C GLY A 8 -5.84 -7.66 5.71
N VAL A 9 -4.98 -8.14 6.62
CA VAL A 9 -3.61 -8.56 6.27
C VAL A 9 -3.63 -9.73 5.27
N THR A 10 -4.51 -10.71 5.48
CA THR A 10 -4.65 -11.86 4.57
C THR A 10 -5.04 -11.41 3.16
N VAL A 11 -5.98 -10.47 3.02
CA VAL A 11 -6.34 -9.89 1.72
C VAL A 11 -5.12 -9.22 1.06
N GLY A 12 -4.34 -8.45 1.82
CA GLY A 12 -3.12 -7.81 1.32
C GLY A 12 -2.09 -8.84 0.82
N ILE A 13 -1.86 -9.92 1.58
CA ILE A 13 -0.96 -11.01 1.19
C ILE A 13 -1.48 -11.74 -0.05
N CYS A 14 -2.79 -12.02 -0.14
CA CYS A 14 -3.39 -12.65 -1.32
C CYS A 14 -3.20 -11.81 -2.58
N LEU A 15 -3.36 -10.49 -2.49
CA LEU A 15 -3.10 -9.58 -3.61
C LEU A 15 -1.62 -9.60 -4.02
N LEU A 16 -0.71 -9.64 -3.06
CA LEU A 16 0.72 -9.72 -3.31
C LEU A 16 1.09 -11.03 -4.00
N VAL A 17 0.63 -12.16 -3.46
CA VAL A 17 0.87 -13.50 -4.04
C VAL A 17 0.28 -13.58 -5.45
N HIS A 18 -0.96 -13.13 -5.64
CA HIS A 18 -1.59 -13.08 -6.96
C HIS A 18 -0.75 -12.25 -7.96
N GLN A 19 -0.22 -11.10 -7.53
CA GLN A 19 0.61 -10.26 -8.40
C GLN A 19 1.93 -10.96 -8.76
N VAL A 20 2.60 -11.58 -7.78
CA VAL A 20 3.85 -12.32 -8.00
C VAL A 20 3.63 -13.50 -8.95
N VAL A 21 2.58 -14.29 -8.73
CA VAL A 21 2.25 -15.45 -9.59
C VAL A 21 1.92 -15.00 -11.01
N THR A 22 1.14 -13.92 -11.16
CA THR A 22 0.76 -13.41 -12.48
C THR A 22 1.93 -12.78 -13.23
N TRP A 23 2.87 -12.18 -12.50
CA TRP A 23 4.06 -11.58 -13.09
C TRP A 23 5.14 -12.61 -13.41
N TRP A 24 5.19 -13.77 -12.74
CA TRP A 24 6.32 -14.69 -12.80
C TRP A 24 6.72 -15.07 -14.23
N PRO A 25 7.83 -14.54 -14.77
CA PRO A 25 8.25 -14.77 -16.16
C PRO A 25 8.96 -16.11 -16.37
N GLY A 26 9.18 -16.87 -15.29
CA GLY A 26 10.01 -18.07 -15.30
C GLY A 26 11.50 -17.78 -15.05
N TYR A 27 12.19 -18.77 -14.48
CA TYR A 27 13.59 -18.66 -14.06
C TYR A 27 14.53 -18.27 -15.22
N ARG A 28 14.34 -18.85 -16.40
CA ARG A 28 15.19 -18.59 -17.59
C ARG A 28 15.05 -17.16 -18.13
N ALA A 29 13.85 -16.61 -18.11
CA ALA A 29 13.60 -15.25 -18.57
C ALA A 29 14.17 -14.23 -17.57
N LEU A 30 14.05 -14.50 -16.26
CA LEU A 30 14.60 -13.67 -15.22
C LEU A 30 16.13 -13.60 -15.29
N MET A 31 16.81 -14.70 -15.63
CA MET A 31 18.26 -14.71 -15.78
C MET A 31 18.78 -14.00 -17.04
N LYS A 32 17.96 -13.93 -18.11
CA LYS A 32 18.37 -13.25 -19.36
C LYS A 32 18.35 -11.72 -19.21
N ASP A 33 17.26 -11.15 -18.71
CA ASP A 33 17.05 -9.71 -18.63
C ASP A 33 16.35 -9.31 -17.32
N PRO A 34 17.04 -9.37 -16.16
CA PRO A 34 16.43 -9.13 -14.86
C PRO A 34 15.87 -7.70 -14.73
N ALA A 35 16.54 -6.70 -15.30
CA ALA A 35 16.12 -5.31 -15.23
C ALA A 35 14.78 -5.07 -15.95
N LYS A 36 14.59 -5.66 -17.12
CA LYS A 36 13.36 -5.53 -17.89
C LYS A 36 12.19 -6.21 -17.19
N GLN A 37 12.40 -7.40 -16.64
CA GLN A 37 11.38 -8.13 -15.92
C GLN A 37 10.97 -7.43 -14.63
N LEU A 38 11.93 -6.87 -13.89
CA LEU A 38 11.64 -6.08 -12.69
C LEU A 38 10.93 -4.75 -13.01
N ALA A 39 11.23 -4.15 -14.17
CA ALA A 39 10.54 -2.93 -14.60
C ALA A 39 9.03 -3.15 -14.84
N GLU A 40 8.62 -4.37 -15.22
CA GLU A 40 7.20 -4.72 -15.33
C GLU A 40 6.47 -4.78 -13.98
N LEU A 41 7.20 -5.02 -12.88
CA LEU A 41 6.66 -5.00 -11.52
C LEU A 41 6.60 -3.59 -10.93
N LEU A 42 7.34 -2.65 -11.51
CA LEU A 42 7.47 -1.27 -11.00
C LEU A 42 6.13 -0.57 -10.77
N PRO A 43 5.11 -0.65 -11.66
CA PRO A 43 3.82 -0.02 -11.42
C PRO A 43 3.12 -0.55 -10.16
N PHE A 44 3.23 -1.85 -9.90
CA PHE A 44 2.68 -2.44 -8.67
C PHE A 44 3.41 -1.94 -7.43
N LEU A 45 4.74 -1.92 -7.46
CA LEU A 45 5.57 -1.44 -6.33
C LEU A 45 5.33 0.04 -6.04
N LEU A 46 5.18 0.88 -7.06
CA LEU A 46 4.82 2.29 -6.89
C LEU A 46 3.43 2.45 -6.28
N GLY A 47 2.46 1.65 -6.74
CA GLY A 47 1.13 1.60 -6.13
C GLY A 47 1.18 1.17 -4.68
N TRP A 48 1.95 0.13 -4.37
CA TRP A 48 2.13 -0.38 -3.02
C TRP A 48 2.77 0.66 -2.09
N ALA A 49 3.85 1.30 -2.52
CA ALA A 49 4.51 2.37 -1.76
C ALA A 49 3.56 3.54 -1.50
N TYR A 50 2.79 3.97 -2.52
CA TYR A 50 1.76 4.98 -2.36
C TYR A 50 0.68 4.55 -1.36
N GLY A 51 0.18 3.32 -1.46
CA GLY A 51 -0.80 2.76 -0.51
C GLY A 51 -0.30 2.79 0.93
N CYS A 52 0.96 2.41 1.16
CA CYS A 52 1.60 2.52 2.47
C CYS A 52 1.65 3.98 2.98
N LEU A 53 1.99 4.93 2.12
CA LEU A 53 2.03 6.36 2.49
C LEU A 53 0.65 6.90 2.88
N THR A 54 -0.42 6.49 2.20
CA THR A 54 -1.78 6.96 2.51
C THR A 54 -2.27 6.50 3.88
N THR A 55 -1.78 5.37 4.39
CA THR A 55 -2.15 4.89 5.74
C THR A 55 -1.51 5.69 6.87
N LEU A 56 -0.46 6.44 6.59
CA LEU A 56 0.24 7.31 7.55
C LEU A 56 -0.45 8.68 7.70
N GLY A 57 -1.33 9.03 6.78
CA GLY A 57 -2.16 10.23 6.86
C GLY A 57 -3.27 10.06 7.91
N VAL A 58 -3.19 10.82 9.02
CA VAL A 58 -4.14 10.69 10.15
C VAL A 58 -5.46 11.43 9.90
N GLY A 59 -5.66 12.06 8.73
CA GLY A 59 -6.87 12.83 8.46
C GLY A 59 -7.06 13.20 7.01
N GLY A 60 -8.09 14.01 6.74
CA GLY A 60 -8.43 14.48 5.41
C GLY A 60 -9.05 13.41 4.50
N LEU A 61 -9.26 13.76 3.23
CA LEU A 61 -9.87 12.87 2.23
C LEU A 61 -9.04 11.61 1.99
N VAL A 62 -7.71 11.71 1.99
CA VAL A 62 -6.82 10.56 1.77
C VAL A 62 -6.93 9.56 2.92
N GLY A 63 -6.94 10.04 4.16
CA GLY A 63 -7.13 9.19 5.34
C GLY A 63 -8.53 8.54 5.37
N LEU A 64 -9.56 9.25 4.91
CA LEU A 64 -10.91 8.70 4.81
C LEU A 64 -10.99 7.58 3.77
N VAL A 65 -10.41 7.79 2.58
CA VAL A 65 -10.39 6.78 1.51
C VAL A 65 -9.58 5.55 1.95
N SER A 66 -8.39 5.74 2.53
CA SER A 66 -7.59 4.62 3.02
C SER A 66 -8.30 3.86 4.14
N GLY A 67 -8.98 4.57 5.05
CA GLY A 67 -9.77 3.97 6.12
C GLY A 67 -10.96 3.15 5.62
N THR A 68 -11.67 3.62 4.59
CA THR A 68 -12.78 2.85 3.97
C THR A 68 -12.27 1.61 3.25
N VAL A 69 -11.17 1.71 2.49
CA VAL A 69 -10.55 0.57 1.84
C VAL A 69 -10.08 -0.47 2.87
N LEU A 70 -9.47 -0.01 3.96
CA LEU A 70 -9.03 -0.88 5.04
C LEU A 70 -10.22 -1.57 5.74
N GLY A 71 -11.29 -0.83 6.03
CA GLY A 71 -12.50 -1.37 6.63
C GLY A 71 -13.16 -2.43 5.77
N LEU A 72 -13.27 -2.18 4.46
CA LEU A 72 -13.79 -3.14 3.51
C LEU A 72 -12.90 -4.40 3.42
N SER A 73 -11.59 -4.22 3.40
CA SER A 73 -10.64 -5.33 3.35
C SER A 73 -10.65 -6.16 4.63
N ASN A 74 -10.79 -5.53 5.79
CA ASN A 74 -10.95 -6.21 7.07
C ASN A 74 -12.22 -7.07 7.07
N TRP A 75 -13.36 -6.48 6.69
CA TRP A 75 -14.63 -7.20 6.61
C TRP A 75 -14.55 -8.39 5.65
N LEU A 76 -14.06 -8.17 4.42
CA LEU A 76 -13.95 -9.23 3.42
C LEU A 76 -13.00 -10.35 3.86
N GLY A 77 -11.87 -9.99 4.43
CA GLY A 77 -10.87 -10.93 4.93
C GLY A 77 -11.38 -11.72 6.14
N ASP A 78 -12.06 -11.07 7.07
CA ASP A 78 -12.64 -11.75 8.24
C ASP A 78 -13.76 -12.72 7.82
N VAL A 79 -14.61 -12.34 6.87
CA VAL A 79 -15.60 -13.25 6.27
C VAL A 79 -14.93 -14.46 5.62
N ALA A 80 -13.88 -14.22 4.81
CA ALA A 80 -13.14 -15.30 4.15
C ALA A 80 -12.46 -16.24 5.16
N LEU A 81 -11.91 -15.70 6.26
CA LEU A 81 -11.29 -16.52 7.31
C LEU A 81 -12.32 -17.36 8.06
N VAL A 82 -13.45 -16.79 8.42
CA VAL A 82 -14.50 -17.52 9.16
C VAL A 82 -15.15 -18.60 8.30
N TRP A 83 -15.61 -18.22 7.10
CA TRP A 83 -16.37 -19.12 6.22
C TRP A 83 -15.49 -20.02 5.35
N GLY A 84 -14.28 -19.55 4.97
CA GLY A 84 -13.39 -20.29 4.09
C GLY A 84 -12.49 -21.29 4.83
N VAL A 85 -12.01 -20.93 6.01
CA VAL A 85 -10.98 -21.71 6.73
C VAL A 85 -11.41 -22.11 8.15
N GLY A 86 -12.57 -21.66 8.63
CA GLY A 86 -13.07 -21.94 9.97
C GLY A 86 -12.29 -21.23 11.08
N GLY A 87 -11.62 -20.12 10.74
CA GLY A 87 -10.85 -19.32 11.68
C GLY A 87 -11.72 -18.36 12.51
N GLN A 88 -11.09 -17.57 13.36
CA GLN A 88 -11.75 -16.52 14.14
C GLN A 88 -11.57 -15.18 13.42
N GLY A 89 -12.68 -14.53 13.06
CA GLY A 89 -12.68 -13.16 12.52
C GLY A 89 -12.54 -12.11 13.62
N GLY A 90 -12.28 -10.85 13.20
CA GLY A 90 -12.29 -9.70 14.11
C GLY A 90 -11.07 -9.56 15.03
N ARG A 91 -10.07 -10.44 14.93
CA ARG A 91 -8.82 -10.30 15.69
C ARG A 91 -7.97 -9.18 15.09
N SER A 92 -7.67 -8.16 15.88
CA SER A 92 -6.75 -7.09 15.49
C SER A 92 -5.34 -7.66 15.33
N ALA A 93 -4.72 -7.37 14.19
CA ALA A 93 -3.28 -7.57 14.03
C ALA A 93 -2.53 -6.47 14.82
N SER A 94 -1.30 -6.78 15.26
CA SER A 94 -0.46 -5.76 15.88
C SER A 94 -0.24 -4.59 14.91
N THR A 95 -0.65 -3.40 15.33
CA THR A 95 -0.46 -2.16 14.58
C THR A 95 0.79 -1.45 15.07
N GLN A 96 1.58 -0.93 14.15
CA GLN A 96 2.73 -0.12 14.49
C GLN A 96 2.28 1.32 14.78
N GLN A 97 2.81 1.94 15.84
CA GLN A 97 2.64 3.38 16.04
C GLN A 97 3.51 4.10 15.00
N PHE A 98 2.85 4.78 14.09
CA PHE A 98 3.54 5.52 13.04
C PHE A 98 3.95 6.91 13.53
N VAL A 99 5.11 7.36 13.07
CA VAL A 99 5.51 8.76 13.18
C VAL A 99 4.55 9.57 12.28
N PRO A 100 3.81 10.55 12.84
CA PRO A 100 2.92 11.37 12.02
C PRO A 100 3.73 12.11 10.95
N LEU A 101 3.21 12.17 9.72
CA LEU A 101 3.80 12.96 8.66
C LEU A 101 3.81 14.45 9.06
N SER A 102 4.90 15.15 8.71
CA SER A 102 4.94 16.61 8.83
C SER A 102 3.86 17.28 7.95
N GLY A 103 3.43 18.50 8.27
CA GLY A 103 2.47 19.25 7.45
C GLY A 103 2.88 19.33 5.97
N PRO A 104 4.14 19.69 5.64
CA PRO A 104 4.68 19.64 4.29
C PRO A 104 4.63 18.23 3.67
N GLY A 105 4.89 17.18 4.45
CA GLY A 105 4.79 15.79 3.99
C GLY A 105 3.38 15.40 3.54
N LEU A 106 2.34 15.90 4.24
CA LEU A 106 0.94 15.71 3.83
C LEU A 106 0.64 16.38 2.48
N GLY A 107 1.24 17.56 2.22
CA GLY A 107 1.14 18.23 0.91
C GLY A 107 1.71 17.36 -0.23
N ILE A 108 2.86 16.74 -0.01
CA ILE A 108 3.45 15.81 -0.99
C ILE A 108 2.54 14.61 -1.23
N VAL A 109 1.96 14.02 -0.19
CA VAL A 109 1.01 12.89 -0.32
C VAL A 109 -0.22 13.30 -1.15
N LEU A 110 -0.71 14.54 -1.00
CA LEU A 110 -1.83 15.04 -1.79
C LEU A 110 -1.45 15.17 -3.28
N ILE A 111 -0.29 15.71 -3.60
CA ILE A 111 0.23 15.80 -4.97
C ILE A 111 0.39 14.39 -5.56
N LEU A 112 0.96 13.47 -4.80
CA LEU A 112 1.11 12.06 -5.21
C LEU A 112 -0.25 11.39 -5.43
N THR A 113 -1.29 11.76 -4.66
CA THR A 113 -2.65 11.25 -4.86
C THR A 113 -3.21 11.66 -6.22
N VAL A 114 -3.06 12.93 -6.59
CA VAL A 114 -3.50 13.41 -7.91
C VAL A 114 -2.73 12.70 -9.03
N ALA A 115 -1.41 12.60 -8.88
CA ALA A 115 -0.55 11.90 -9.84
C ALA A 115 -0.94 10.40 -9.96
N PHE A 116 -1.21 9.75 -8.83
CA PHE A 116 -1.66 8.34 -8.79
C PHE A 116 -2.98 8.14 -9.52
N ILE A 117 -3.98 8.99 -9.28
CA ILE A 117 -5.29 8.92 -9.95
C ILE A 117 -5.14 9.11 -11.46
N ALA A 118 -4.33 10.09 -11.87
CA ALA A 118 -4.06 10.37 -13.28
C ALA A 118 -3.35 9.17 -13.94
N ALA A 119 -2.31 8.63 -13.31
CA ALA A 119 -1.56 7.47 -13.79
C ALA A 119 -2.44 6.21 -13.85
N ALA A 120 -3.27 5.98 -12.84
CA ALA A 120 -4.17 4.83 -12.77
C ALA A 120 -5.26 4.83 -13.86
N LYS A 121 -5.65 6.04 -14.35
CA LYS A 121 -6.60 6.20 -15.45
C LYS A 121 -5.94 6.10 -16.83
N LYS A 122 -4.75 6.69 -17.00
CA LYS A 122 -4.10 6.87 -18.30
C LYS A 122 -3.11 5.74 -18.66
N SER A 123 -2.54 5.07 -17.69
CA SER A 123 -1.51 4.05 -17.91
C SER A 123 -2.09 2.70 -18.35
N LYS A 124 -1.39 2.03 -19.27
CA LYS A 124 -1.67 0.64 -19.63
C LYS A 124 -1.58 -0.33 -18.43
N HIS A 125 -0.76 0.03 -17.44
CA HIS A 125 -0.55 -0.72 -16.19
C HIS A 125 -1.42 -0.21 -15.03
N GLY A 126 -2.47 0.58 -15.30
CA GLY A 126 -3.32 1.18 -14.28
C GLY A 126 -3.97 0.17 -13.33
N GLN A 127 -4.25 -1.06 -13.80
CA GLN A 127 -4.77 -2.13 -12.94
C GLN A 127 -3.74 -2.63 -11.94
N GLN A 128 -2.48 -2.78 -12.35
CA GLN A 128 -1.38 -3.18 -11.46
C GLN A 128 -1.14 -2.10 -10.40
N LEU A 129 -1.17 -0.83 -10.81
CA LEU A 129 -1.04 0.31 -9.92
C LEU A 129 -2.14 0.33 -8.85
N LYS A 130 -3.40 0.11 -9.23
CA LYS A 130 -4.54 0.03 -8.29
C LYS A 130 -4.42 -1.14 -7.33
N ARG A 131 -4.06 -2.33 -7.82
CA ARG A 131 -3.84 -3.51 -6.98
C ARG A 131 -2.70 -3.29 -5.99
N GLY A 132 -1.61 -2.65 -6.43
CA GLY A 132 -0.51 -2.25 -5.57
C GLY A 132 -0.98 -1.30 -4.47
N GLY A 133 -1.74 -0.25 -4.82
CA GLY A 133 -2.29 0.69 -3.85
C GLY A 133 -3.18 0.02 -2.80
N TRP A 134 -4.07 -0.87 -3.24
CA TRP A 134 -4.90 -1.65 -2.30
C TRP A 134 -4.07 -2.54 -1.38
N CYS A 135 -3.12 -3.29 -1.94
CA CYS A 135 -2.19 -4.11 -1.17
C CYS A 135 -1.40 -3.28 -0.16
N GLY A 136 -0.91 -2.09 -0.57
CA GLY A 136 -0.19 -1.16 0.30
C GLY A 136 -1.03 -0.64 1.46
N ILE A 137 -2.31 -0.31 1.24
CA ILE A 137 -3.24 0.11 2.29
C ILE A 137 -3.46 -1.03 3.30
N CYS A 138 -3.69 -2.26 2.84
CA CYS A 138 -3.93 -3.41 3.71
C CYS A 138 -2.71 -3.78 4.55
N LEU A 139 -1.51 -3.72 3.98
CA LEU A 139 -0.28 -4.12 4.64
C LEU A 139 0.42 -2.96 5.37
N GLY A 140 0.21 -1.73 4.93
CA GLY A 140 0.90 -0.55 5.46
C GLY A 140 0.59 -0.24 6.93
N THR A 141 -0.52 -0.71 7.47
CA THR A 141 -0.89 -0.57 8.89
C THR A 141 -0.45 -1.74 9.76
N SER A 142 0.02 -2.86 9.16
CA SER A 142 0.49 -4.01 9.92
C SER A 142 1.91 -3.78 10.46
N ALA A 143 2.20 -4.28 11.65
CA ALA A 143 3.55 -4.23 12.25
C ALA A 143 4.55 -5.17 11.55
N GLY A 144 4.12 -5.88 10.51
CA GLY A 144 4.96 -6.79 9.74
C GLY A 144 5.88 -6.09 8.73
N VAL A 145 6.35 -6.86 7.75
CA VAL A 145 7.33 -6.44 6.74
C VAL A 145 6.92 -5.17 5.98
N ALA A 146 5.62 -5.00 5.74
CA ALA A 146 5.09 -3.82 5.05
C ALA A 146 5.08 -2.57 5.95
N GLY A 147 4.83 -2.71 7.25
CA GLY A 147 4.98 -1.62 8.22
C GLY A 147 6.42 -1.11 8.29
N PHE A 148 7.41 -2.01 8.17
CA PHE A 148 8.82 -1.64 8.10
C PHE A 148 9.15 -0.76 6.88
N ALA A 149 8.50 -1.00 5.74
CA ALA A 149 8.70 -0.18 4.54
C ALA A 149 8.00 1.19 4.63
N ALA A 150 6.92 1.31 5.39
CA ALA A 150 6.20 2.57 5.53
C ALA A 150 7.02 3.66 6.25
N VAL A 151 7.86 3.28 7.21
CA VAL A 151 8.71 4.23 7.97
C VAL A 151 9.72 4.97 7.09
N PRO A 152 10.57 4.30 6.30
CA PRO A 152 11.50 5.02 5.42
C PRO A 152 10.79 5.84 4.33
N LEU A 153 9.63 5.37 3.83
CA LEU A 153 8.82 6.13 2.87
C LEU A 153 8.25 7.41 3.49
N ALA A 154 7.78 7.35 4.74
CA ALA A 154 7.30 8.51 5.47
C ALA A 154 8.42 9.53 5.71
N THR A 155 9.59 9.06 6.12
CA THR A 155 10.77 9.91 6.33
C THR A 155 11.19 10.58 5.03
N ALA A 156 11.24 9.85 3.92
CA ALA A 156 11.55 10.40 2.63
C ALA A 156 10.52 11.45 2.17
N ALA A 157 9.22 11.18 2.33
CA ALA A 157 8.17 12.12 1.98
C ALA A 157 8.22 13.39 2.83
N SER A 158 8.51 13.28 4.14
CA SER A 158 8.67 14.42 5.03
C SER A 158 9.91 15.25 4.67
N LEU A 159 11.06 14.61 4.41
CA LEU A 159 12.28 15.30 3.98
C LEU A 159 12.11 16.06 2.66
N VAL A 160 11.45 15.45 1.68
CA VAL A 160 11.16 16.10 0.41
C VAL A 160 10.18 17.26 0.62
N GLY A 161 9.15 17.05 1.43
CA GLY A 161 8.18 18.09 1.78
C GLY A 161 8.85 19.29 2.44
N ASP A 162 9.65 19.04 3.47
CA ASP A 162 10.35 20.09 4.21
C ASP A 162 11.35 20.86 3.32
N ARG A 163 12.02 20.15 2.38
CA ARG A 163 12.88 20.81 1.37
C ARG A 163 12.10 21.68 0.41
N VAL A 164 11.00 21.22 -0.14
CA VAL A 164 10.19 21.96 -1.10
C VAL A 164 9.52 23.16 -0.44
N TYR A 165 8.92 22.99 0.72
CA TYR A 165 8.21 24.07 1.42
C TYR A 165 9.13 24.99 2.23
N GLY A 166 10.30 24.53 2.63
CA GLY A 166 11.31 25.36 3.30
C GLY A 166 12.08 26.29 2.36
N THR A 167 11.86 26.19 1.05
CA THR A 167 12.47 27.07 0.03
C THR A 167 11.55 28.25 -0.33
N PHE A 168 10.31 28.24 0.17
CA PHE A 168 9.31 29.31 0.04
C PHE A 168 9.07 30.01 1.37
#